data_f6706868541e0e58131c5e5bce348fc7
#
_entry.id   f6706868541e0e58131c5e5bce348fc7
#
_cell.length_a   1.000
_cell.length_b   1.000
_cell.length_c   1.000
_cell.angle_alpha   90.00
_cell.angle_beta   90.00
_cell.angle_gamma   90.00
#
_symmetry.space_group_name_H-M   'P 1'
#
loop_
_entity.id
_entity.type
_entity.pdbx_description
1 polymer ?
#
loop_
_entity_poly.entity_id
_entity_poly.type
_entity_poly.pdbx_seq_one_letter_code
_entity_poly.pdbx_strand_id
1 'polypeptide(L)'
;MHCPYCRSTDTRVLDSRVADDGSSIRRRRTCLVDAGGCGKRFTTVELMQLTVLKRSGASEPFVREKAMAGVRKACKGRPVTEDQLACLGQEVEDQLRAEGWAEVPTHEIGLAILAPLRALDEVAYLRFASVYRAFESVDDFEAEIAVLRAERAAESVVEEVAQRPSRDQAPQPVPTG
;
A
#
# COMPACT_ATOMS: atom_id res chain seq x y z
N MET A 1 3.81 -29.22 -8.45
CA MET A 1 3.99 -28.24 -9.55
C MET A 1 4.51 -28.97 -10.75
N HIS A 2 3.88 -28.81 -11.94
CA HIS A 2 4.20 -29.58 -13.12
C HIS A 2 5.46 -29.08 -13.83
N CYS A 3 6.22 -30.01 -14.42
CA CYS A 3 7.32 -29.66 -15.32
C CYS A 3 6.80 -28.93 -16.56
N PRO A 4 7.35 -27.76 -16.94
CA PRO A 4 6.87 -27.01 -18.12
C PRO A 4 7.17 -27.69 -19.45
N TYR A 5 8.08 -28.69 -19.48
CA TYR A 5 8.50 -29.37 -20.70
C TYR A 5 7.73 -30.66 -20.98
N CYS A 6 7.49 -31.49 -19.95
CA CYS A 6 6.84 -32.80 -20.12
C CYS A 6 5.58 -32.97 -19.24
N ARG A 7 5.21 -31.96 -18.45
CA ARG A 7 4.06 -31.94 -17.55
C ARG A 7 4.07 -32.98 -16.43
N SER A 8 5.19 -33.71 -16.21
CA SER A 8 5.33 -34.57 -15.05
C SER A 8 5.13 -33.80 -13.74
N THR A 9 4.46 -34.38 -12.76
CA THR A 9 4.24 -33.84 -11.43
C THR A 9 5.48 -33.95 -10.54
N ASP A 10 6.38 -34.91 -10.87
CA ASP A 10 7.51 -35.28 -10.03
C ASP A 10 8.71 -34.39 -10.31
N THR A 11 8.82 -33.35 -9.50
CA THR A 11 9.89 -32.37 -9.58
C THR A 11 10.55 -32.17 -8.22
N ARG A 12 11.88 -32.02 -8.20
CA ARG A 12 12.66 -31.78 -6.98
C ARG A 12 13.22 -30.36 -6.99
N VAL A 13 13.19 -29.70 -5.84
CA VAL A 13 13.86 -28.41 -5.63
C VAL A 13 15.35 -28.67 -5.43
N LEU A 14 16.20 -28.01 -6.21
CA LEU A 14 17.66 -28.06 -6.11
C LEU A 14 18.23 -26.92 -5.26
N ASP A 15 17.64 -25.74 -5.38
CA ASP A 15 18.07 -24.51 -4.72
C ASP A 15 16.87 -23.58 -4.51
N SER A 16 16.91 -22.81 -3.41
CA SER A 16 15.90 -21.81 -3.08
C SER A 16 16.61 -20.54 -2.62
N ARG A 17 16.23 -19.40 -3.22
CA ARG A 17 16.76 -18.08 -2.85
C ARG A 17 15.62 -17.12 -2.70
N VAL A 18 15.66 -16.32 -1.63
CA VAL A 18 14.76 -15.16 -1.47
C VAL A 18 15.22 -14.11 -2.48
N ALA A 19 14.28 -13.47 -3.16
CA ALA A 19 14.59 -12.34 -4.03
C ALA A 19 15.01 -11.11 -3.20
N ASP A 20 15.69 -10.17 -3.83
CA ASP A 20 16.29 -9.01 -3.15
C ASP A 20 15.23 -8.12 -2.47
N ASP A 21 13.99 -8.15 -2.95
CA ASP A 21 12.83 -7.46 -2.38
C ASP A 21 12.18 -8.17 -1.18
N GLY A 22 12.65 -9.38 -0.85
CA GLY A 22 12.09 -10.21 0.23
C GLY A 22 10.68 -10.75 -0.03
N SER A 23 10.00 -10.34 -1.11
CA SER A 23 8.60 -10.65 -1.38
C SER A 23 8.39 -11.93 -2.16
N SER A 24 9.43 -12.50 -2.74
CA SER A 24 9.37 -13.70 -3.56
C SER A 24 10.49 -14.69 -3.26
N ILE A 25 10.20 -15.97 -3.52
CA ILE A 25 11.18 -17.04 -3.42
C ILE A 25 11.39 -17.63 -4.81
N ARG A 26 12.63 -17.54 -5.29
CA ARG A 26 13.07 -18.18 -6.53
C ARG A 26 13.57 -19.57 -6.24
N ARG A 27 12.93 -20.60 -6.85
CA ARG A 27 13.34 -22.01 -6.69
C ARG A 27 13.79 -22.60 -8.01
N ARG A 28 14.98 -23.16 -7.99
CA ARG A 28 15.51 -23.95 -9.11
C ARG A 28 15.08 -25.40 -8.92
N ARG A 29 14.40 -25.95 -9.92
CA ARG A 29 13.84 -27.30 -9.90
C ARG A 29 14.44 -28.18 -11.00
N THR A 30 14.39 -29.49 -10.78
CA THR A 30 14.67 -30.50 -11.80
C THR A 30 13.48 -31.47 -11.92
N CYS A 31 13.17 -31.87 -13.11
CA CYS A 31 12.21 -32.93 -13.37
C CYS A 31 12.87 -34.29 -13.13
N LEU A 32 12.23 -35.21 -12.38
CA LEU A 32 12.83 -36.49 -12.01
C LEU A 32 12.70 -37.49 -13.14
N VAL A 33 13.81 -38.00 -13.61
CA VAL A 33 13.87 -39.02 -14.69
C VAL A 33 13.34 -40.37 -14.17
N ASP A 34 13.68 -40.71 -12.92
CA ASP A 34 13.30 -41.96 -12.27
C ASP A 34 11.78 -42.13 -12.12
N ALA A 35 11.04 -41.01 -12.16
CA ALA A 35 9.58 -40.98 -12.13
C ALA A 35 8.94 -40.73 -13.52
N GLY A 36 9.66 -41.01 -14.61
CA GLY A 36 9.18 -40.83 -15.97
C GLY A 36 9.22 -39.36 -16.46
N GLY A 37 9.98 -38.50 -15.80
CA GLY A 37 10.19 -37.13 -16.19
C GLY A 37 11.32 -36.93 -17.20
N CYS A 38 11.51 -35.70 -17.68
CA CYS A 38 12.45 -35.38 -18.78
C CYS A 38 13.85 -34.94 -18.31
N GLY A 39 14.14 -34.92 -17.01
CA GLY A 39 15.44 -34.50 -16.45
C GLY A 39 15.77 -33.01 -16.59
N LYS A 40 14.96 -32.21 -17.26
CA LYS A 40 15.24 -30.80 -17.50
C LYS A 40 15.09 -29.96 -16.24
N ARG A 41 15.93 -28.93 -16.16
CA ARG A 41 15.89 -27.93 -15.08
C ARG A 41 15.04 -26.73 -15.48
N PHE A 42 14.32 -26.19 -14.51
CA PHE A 42 13.51 -24.97 -14.68
C PHE A 42 13.48 -24.18 -13.39
N THR A 43 13.09 -22.93 -13.48
CA THR A 43 12.99 -22.04 -12.33
C THR A 43 11.51 -21.66 -12.12
N THR A 44 11.09 -21.65 -10.85
CA THR A 44 9.78 -21.16 -10.42
C THR A 44 9.98 -19.97 -9.50
N VAL A 45 9.03 -19.05 -9.53
CA VAL A 45 8.96 -17.95 -8.58
C VAL A 45 7.67 -18.11 -7.78
N GLU A 46 7.82 -18.16 -6.47
CA GLU A 46 6.70 -18.15 -5.53
C GLU A 46 6.58 -16.74 -4.98
N LEU A 47 5.48 -16.08 -5.26
CA LEU A 47 5.17 -14.72 -4.79
C LEU A 47 4.28 -14.81 -3.56
N MET A 48 4.55 -13.98 -2.57
CA MET A 48 3.62 -13.76 -1.47
C MET A 48 2.42 -12.98 -2.02
N GLN A 49 1.28 -13.63 -2.11
CA GLN A 49 0.06 -13.03 -2.64
C GLN A 49 -0.77 -12.48 -1.49
N LEU A 50 -1.06 -11.18 -1.53
CA LEU A 50 -2.04 -10.58 -0.64
C LEU A 50 -3.43 -11.04 -1.07
N THR A 51 -4.20 -11.60 -0.14
CA THR A 51 -5.56 -12.10 -0.38
C THR A 51 -6.58 -11.22 0.31
N VAL A 52 -7.71 -10.97 -0.34
CA VAL A 52 -8.81 -10.14 0.17
C VAL A 52 -10.01 -10.99 0.50
N LEU A 53 -10.52 -10.83 1.73
CA LEU A 53 -11.75 -11.46 2.19
C LEU A 53 -12.93 -10.52 1.89
N LYS A 54 -13.84 -10.97 1.04
CA LYS A 54 -15.08 -10.23 0.72
C LYS A 54 -16.13 -10.37 1.81
N ARG A 55 -17.10 -9.46 1.85
CA ARG A 55 -18.26 -9.55 2.75
C ARG A 55 -19.06 -10.84 2.58
N SER A 56 -19.01 -11.47 1.40
CA SER A 56 -19.63 -12.78 1.11
C SER A 56 -18.88 -13.96 1.70
N GLY A 57 -17.72 -13.77 2.31
CA GLY A 57 -16.83 -14.84 2.78
C GLY A 57 -15.92 -15.43 1.69
N ALA A 58 -16.02 -14.97 0.45
CA ALA A 58 -15.14 -15.41 -0.63
C ALA A 58 -13.79 -14.69 -0.57
N SER A 59 -12.70 -15.44 -0.75
CA SER A 59 -11.34 -14.91 -0.85
C SER A 59 -10.94 -14.74 -2.31
N GLU A 60 -10.32 -13.61 -2.64
CA GLU A 60 -9.75 -13.35 -3.97
C GLU A 60 -8.38 -12.66 -3.82
N PRO A 61 -7.51 -12.78 -4.84
CA PRO A 61 -6.26 -12.03 -4.88
C PRO A 61 -6.50 -10.53 -4.79
N PHE A 62 -5.64 -9.82 -4.03
CA PHE A 62 -5.62 -8.37 -4.07
C PHE A 62 -5.22 -7.89 -5.47
N VAL A 63 -6.03 -7.00 -6.02
CA VAL A 63 -5.77 -6.36 -7.33
C VAL A 63 -5.78 -4.85 -7.11
N ARG A 64 -4.60 -4.24 -7.19
CA ARG A 64 -4.40 -2.80 -6.97
C ARG A 64 -5.35 -1.95 -7.80
N GLU A 65 -5.53 -2.27 -9.08
CA GLU A 65 -6.42 -1.54 -9.99
C GLU A 65 -7.86 -1.51 -9.50
N LYS A 66 -8.33 -2.60 -8.87
CA LYS A 66 -9.68 -2.66 -8.27
C LYS A 66 -9.78 -1.74 -7.06
N ALA A 67 -8.78 -1.77 -6.17
CA ALA A 67 -8.73 -0.90 -4.99
C ALA A 67 -8.71 0.58 -5.41
N MET A 68 -7.90 0.91 -6.41
CA MET A 68 -7.72 2.28 -6.90
C MET A 68 -8.87 2.78 -7.78
N ALA A 69 -9.79 1.92 -8.25
CA ALA A 69 -10.92 2.34 -9.09
C ALA A 69 -11.83 3.37 -8.39
N GLY A 70 -12.07 3.22 -7.08
CA GLY A 70 -12.82 4.17 -6.27
C GLY A 70 -12.08 5.50 -6.10
N VAL A 71 -10.77 5.44 -5.88
CA VAL A 71 -9.90 6.61 -5.73
C VAL A 71 -9.86 7.44 -7.02
N ARG A 72 -9.69 6.80 -8.19
CA ARG A 72 -9.74 7.49 -9.49
C ARG A 72 -11.05 8.22 -9.72
N LYS A 73 -12.19 7.62 -9.33
CA LYS A 73 -13.49 8.29 -9.41
C LYS A 73 -13.55 9.53 -8.51
N ALA A 74 -13.04 9.44 -7.29
CA ALA A 74 -13.00 10.56 -6.35
C ALA A 74 -12.08 11.68 -6.84
N CYS A 75 -10.95 11.35 -7.49
CA CYS A 75 -10.00 12.31 -8.05
C CYS A 75 -10.43 12.93 -9.38
N LYS A 76 -11.57 12.54 -9.96
CA LYS A 76 -12.02 13.09 -11.25
C LYS A 76 -12.15 14.60 -11.21
N GLY A 77 -11.41 15.29 -12.11
CA GLY A 77 -11.38 16.76 -12.18
C GLY A 77 -10.50 17.42 -11.11
N ARG A 78 -9.68 16.65 -10.40
CA ARG A 78 -8.66 17.17 -9.49
C ARG A 78 -7.28 17.17 -10.16
N PRO A 79 -6.34 18.04 -9.75
CA PRO A 79 -4.98 18.09 -10.29
C PRO A 79 -4.11 16.96 -9.71
N VAL A 80 -4.58 15.73 -9.82
CA VAL A 80 -3.91 14.51 -9.36
C VAL A 80 -3.48 13.72 -10.58
N THR A 81 -2.19 13.36 -10.64
CA THR A 81 -1.59 12.62 -11.75
C THR A 81 -1.73 11.10 -11.57
N GLU A 82 -1.62 10.35 -12.67
CA GLU A 82 -1.61 8.87 -12.60
C GLU A 82 -0.38 8.35 -11.82
N ASP A 83 0.76 9.03 -11.87
CA ASP A 83 1.95 8.67 -11.10
C ASP A 83 1.69 8.79 -9.59
N GLN A 84 1.03 9.87 -9.15
CA GLN A 84 0.63 10.05 -7.76
C GLN A 84 -0.36 8.97 -7.31
N LEU A 85 -1.30 8.59 -8.18
CA LEU A 85 -2.22 7.49 -7.90
C LEU A 85 -1.51 6.13 -7.83
N ALA A 86 -0.49 5.92 -8.66
CA ALA A 86 0.32 4.72 -8.62
C ALA A 86 1.14 4.63 -7.32
N CYS A 87 1.74 5.75 -6.87
CA CYS A 87 2.44 5.84 -5.59
C CYS A 87 1.50 5.57 -4.41
N LEU A 88 0.32 6.20 -4.39
CA LEU A 88 -0.70 5.96 -3.36
C LEU A 88 -1.12 4.47 -3.33
N GLY A 89 -1.33 3.87 -4.49
CA GLY A 89 -1.68 2.45 -4.57
C GLY A 89 -0.57 1.52 -4.07
N GLN A 90 0.70 1.89 -4.27
CA GLN A 90 1.84 1.16 -3.73
C GLN A 90 1.90 1.29 -2.20
N GLU A 91 1.78 2.51 -1.68
CA GLU A 91 1.79 2.80 -0.24
C GLU A 91 0.70 2.01 0.50
N VAL A 92 -0.53 1.99 -0.03
CA VAL A 92 -1.64 1.21 0.52
C VAL A 92 -1.32 -0.28 0.53
N GLU A 93 -0.77 -0.82 -0.55
CA GLU A 93 -0.40 -2.24 -0.63
C GLU A 93 0.70 -2.59 0.37
N ASP A 94 1.72 -1.73 0.52
CA ASP A 94 2.83 -1.93 1.45
C ASP A 94 2.34 -1.87 2.91
N GLN A 95 1.44 -0.94 3.23
CA GLN A 95 0.79 -0.86 4.53
C GLN A 95 0.01 -2.14 4.86
N LEU A 96 -0.84 -2.61 3.94
CA LEU A 96 -1.61 -3.84 4.14
C LEU A 96 -0.73 -5.08 4.31
N ARG A 97 0.43 -5.12 3.63
CA ARG A 97 1.42 -6.20 3.81
C ARG A 97 2.11 -6.13 5.16
N ALA A 98 2.42 -4.93 5.64
CA ALA A 98 3.09 -4.71 6.93
C ALA A 98 2.24 -5.15 8.12
N GLU A 99 0.92 -5.10 8.00
CA GLU A 99 -0.01 -5.53 9.04
C GLU A 99 -0.06 -7.06 9.24
N GLY A 100 0.50 -7.83 8.30
CA GLY A 100 0.66 -9.29 8.44
C GLY A 100 -0.63 -10.10 8.35
N TRP A 101 -1.69 -9.57 7.73
CA TRP A 101 -2.94 -10.28 7.53
C TRP A 101 -2.75 -11.55 6.69
N ALA A 102 -3.33 -12.67 7.11
CA ALA A 102 -3.46 -13.85 6.26
C ALA A 102 -4.43 -13.58 5.09
N GLU A 103 -5.53 -12.89 5.38
CA GLU A 103 -6.52 -12.39 4.43
C GLU A 103 -6.98 -11.00 4.89
N VAL A 104 -6.88 -10.00 4.03
CA VAL A 104 -7.26 -8.62 4.34
C VAL A 104 -8.77 -8.44 4.16
N PRO A 105 -9.52 -8.07 5.19
CA PRO A 105 -10.92 -7.72 5.01
C PRO A 105 -11.10 -6.54 4.06
N THR A 106 -12.09 -6.59 3.16
CA THR A 106 -12.29 -5.53 2.15
C THR A 106 -12.41 -4.12 2.75
N HIS A 107 -12.95 -3.99 3.98
CA HIS A 107 -13.08 -2.69 4.63
C HIS A 107 -11.74 -2.11 5.07
N GLU A 108 -10.74 -2.94 5.42
CA GLU A 108 -9.41 -2.46 5.79
C GLU A 108 -8.70 -1.79 4.60
N ILE A 109 -8.94 -2.28 3.38
CA ILE A 109 -8.40 -1.65 2.16
C ILE A 109 -8.91 -0.20 2.04
N GLY A 110 -10.20 0.01 2.30
CA GLY A 110 -10.78 1.35 2.26
C GLY A 110 -10.24 2.25 3.37
N LEU A 111 -10.04 1.73 4.58
CA LEU A 111 -9.44 2.48 5.68
C LEU A 111 -7.98 2.86 5.37
N ALA A 112 -7.20 1.94 4.82
CA ALA A 112 -5.82 2.18 4.41
C ALA A 112 -5.70 3.27 3.31
N ILE A 113 -6.72 3.44 2.47
CA ILE A 113 -6.75 4.48 1.43
C ILE A 113 -6.98 5.88 2.01
N LEU A 114 -7.73 6.02 3.11
CA LEU A 114 -8.20 7.32 3.59
C LEU A 114 -7.06 8.29 3.92
N ALA A 115 -6.06 7.85 4.68
CA ALA A 115 -4.97 8.73 5.09
C ALA A 115 -4.08 9.19 3.92
N PRO A 116 -3.57 8.31 3.04
CA PRO A 116 -2.80 8.72 1.87
C PRO A 116 -3.59 9.60 0.90
N LEU A 117 -4.90 9.32 0.70
CA LEU A 117 -5.73 10.12 -0.18
C LEU A 117 -5.98 11.52 0.38
N ARG A 118 -6.13 11.65 1.71
CA ARG A 118 -6.25 12.94 2.39
C ARG A 118 -5.00 13.80 2.19
N ALA A 119 -3.83 13.20 2.35
CA ALA A 119 -2.56 13.89 2.14
C ALA A 119 -2.38 14.32 0.67
N LEU A 120 -2.94 13.57 -0.27
CA LEU A 120 -2.85 13.87 -1.69
C LEU A 120 -3.82 14.97 -2.13
N ASP A 121 -5.11 14.85 -1.76
CA ASP A 121 -6.16 15.81 -2.12
C ASP A 121 -7.39 15.69 -1.20
N GLU A 122 -7.63 16.70 -0.38
CA GLU A 122 -8.73 16.70 0.61
C GLU A 122 -10.12 16.65 -0.02
N VAL A 123 -10.31 17.19 -1.24
CA VAL A 123 -11.62 17.13 -1.91
C VAL A 123 -11.87 15.72 -2.45
N ALA A 124 -10.84 15.07 -3.00
CA ALA A 124 -10.95 13.67 -3.39
C ALA A 124 -11.17 12.77 -2.17
N TYR A 125 -10.49 13.06 -1.06
CA TYR A 125 -10.72 12.40 0.22
C TYR A 125 -12.19 12.49 0.66
N LEU A 126 -12.78 13.70 0.71
CA LEU A 126 -14.17 13.89 1.12
C LEU A 126 -15.16 13.10 0.22
N ARG A 127 -14.92 13.09 -1.10
CA ARG A 127 -15.73 12.30 -2.04
C ARG A 127 -15.60 10.79 -1.80
N PHE A 128 -14.40 10.30 -1.49
CA PHE A 128 -14.17 8.89 -1.21
C PHE A 128 -14.74 8.51 0.15
N ALA A 129 -14.46 9.31 1.18
CA ALA A 129 -14.93 9.10 2.55
C ALA A 129 -16.45 9.08 2.64
N SER A 130 -17.15 9.98 1.91
CA SER A 130 -18.61 10.05 1.90
C SER A 130 -19.25 8.75 1.42
N VAL A 131 -18.67 8.11 0.41
CA VAL A 131 -19.17 6.82 -0.09
C VAL A 131 -18.72 5.66 0.83
N TYR A 132 -17.48 5.70 1.28
CA TYR A 132 -16.90 4.62 2.06
C TYR A 132 -17.47 4.55 3.48
N ARG A 133 -17.63 5.70 4.15
CA ARG A 133 -18.23 5.83 5.49
C ARG A 133 -19.76 5.97 5.43
N ALA A 134 -20.36 5.91 4.22
CA ALA A 134 -21.78 6.01 3.98
C ALA A 134 -22.42 7.25 4.66
N PHE A 135 -21.94 8.47 4.33
CA PHE A 135 -22.53 9.70 4.83
C PHE A 135 -24.01 9.78 4.43
N GLU A 136 -24.87 10.09 5.38
CA GLU A 136 -26.34 10.10 5.20
C GLU A 136 -26.90 11.52 5.16
N SER A 137 -26.16 12.50 5.69
CA SER A 137 -26.61 13.89 5.81
C SER A 137 -25.53 14.89 5.41
N VAL A 138 -25.91 16.15 5.27
CA VAL A 138 -24.98 17.27 5.09
C VAL A 138 -24.15 17.48 6.36
N ASP A 139 -24.70 17.18 7.52
CA ASP A 139 -24.02 17.33 8.81
C ASP A 139 -22.80 16.41 8.90
N ASP A 140 -22.83 15.22 8.27
CA ASP A 140 -21.68 14.32 8.20
C ASP A 140 -20.52 14.96 7.43
N PHE A 141 -20.81 15.68 6.34
CA PHE A 141 -19.80 16.43 5.60
C PHE A 141 -19.27 17.61 6.43
N GLU A 142 -20.13 18.33 7.14
CA GLU A 142 -19.71 19.46 7.99
C GLU A 142 -18.79 18.98 9.11
N ALA A 143 -19.13 17.87 9.75
CA ALA A 143 -18.30 17.25 10.78
C ALA A 143 -16.91 16.84 10.23
N GLU A 144 -16.87 16.18 9.07
CA GLU A 144 -15.62 15.77 8.44
C GLU A 144 -14.77 16.96 8.00
N ILE A 145 -15.40 18.01 7.46
CA ILE A 145 -14.72 19.26 7.07
C ILE A 145 -14.16 19.96 8.33
N ALA A 146 -14.88 19.94 9.44
CA ALA A 146 -14.39 20.53 10.70
C ALA A 146 -13.12 19.80 11.20
N VAL A 147 -13.08 18.47 11.11
CA VAL A 147 -11.90 17.68 11.43
C VAL A 147 -10.72 18.08 10.54
N LEU A 148 -10.91 18.11 9.22
CA LEU A 148 -9.85 18.49 8.27
C LEU A 148 -9.29 19.89 8.55
N ARG A 149 -10.15 20.86 8.90
CA ARG A 149 -9.75 22.23 9.23
C ARG A 149 -8.96 22.29 10.55
N ALA A 150 -9.37 21.52 11.55
CA ALA A 150 -8.68 21.48 12.84
C ALA A 150 -7.28 20.87 12.72
N GLU A 151 -7.14 19.79 11.95
CA GLU A 151 -5.86 19.13 11.69
C GLU A 151 -4.90 20.03 10.90
N ARG A 152 -5.37 20.70 9.85
CA ARG A 152 -4.58 21.69 9.10
C ARG A 152 -4.09 22.83 9.99
N ALA A 153 -4.95 23.33 10.89
CA ALA A 153 -4.55 24.36 11.85
C ALA A 153 -3.46 23.87 12.81
N ALA A 154 -3.55 22.62 13.26
CA ALA A 154 -2.53 22.01 14.12
C ALA A 154 -1.19 21.82 13.38
N GLU A 155 -1.21 21.36 12.13
CA GLU A 155 -0.01 21.21 11.29
C GLU A 155 0.68 22.55 11.06
N SER A 156 -0.09 23.62 10.76
CA SER A 156 0.46 24.96 10.57
C SER A 156 1.16 25.51 11.82
N VAL A 157 0.64 25.23 13.01
CA VAL A 157 1.25 25.63 14.29
C VAL A 157 2.56 24.88 14.52
N VAL A 158 2.60 23.58 14.24
CA VAL A 158 3.82 22.76 14.37
C VAL A 158 4.92 23.26 13.44
N GLU A 159 4.57 23.58 12.20
CA GLU A 159 5.52 24.10 11.21
C GLU A 159 6.06 25.49 11.62
N GLU A 160 5.21 26.38 12.15
CA GLU A 160 5.63 27.68 12.65
C GLU A 160 6.57 27.58 13.86
N VAL A 161 6.33 26.61 14.77
CA VAL A 161 7.20 26.35 15.91
C VAL A 161 8.53 25.76 15.46
N ALA A 162 8.54 24.86 14.49
CA ALA A 162 9.76 24.26 13.96
C ALA A 162 10.66 25.27 13.20
N GLN A 163 10.06 26.32 12.62
CA GLN A 163 10.78 27.38 11.90
C GLN A 163 11.28 28.51 12.79
N ARG A 164 10.96 28.51 14.10
CA ARG A 164 11.50 29.53 15.03
C ARG A 164 13.00 29.30 15.24
N PRO A 165 13.87 30.28 14.88
CA PRO A 165 15.30 30.18 15.13
C PRO A 165 15.56 30.08 16.64
N SER A 166 16.41 29.13 17.03
CA SER A 166 16.86 28.95 18.43
C SER A 166 17.42 30.28 18.95
N ARG A 167 16.77 30.84 19.94
CA ARG A 167 17.12 32.14 20.57
C ARG A 167 18.36 32.06 21.47
N ASP A 168 19.18 31.02 21.34
CA ASP A 168 20.36 30.76 22.17
C ASP A 168 21.66 31.02 21.40
N GLN A 169 21.80 32.23 20.83
CA GLN A 169 23.12 32.82 20.62
C GLN A 169 23.26 34.01 21.52
N ALA A 170 23.65 33.75 22.77
CA ALA A 170 24.17 34.79 23.66
C ALA A 170 25.39 35.43 22.97
N PRO A 171 25.48 36.79 22.96
CA PRO A 171 26.65 37.47 22.36
C PRO A 171 27.89 37.07 23.16
N GLN A 172 28.92 36.57 22.47
CA GLN A 172 30.22 36.28 23.03
C GLN A 172 30.85 37.62 23.50
N PRO A 173 31.45 37.64 24.73
CA PRO A 173 32.13 38.85 25.23
C PRO A 173 33.36 39.15 24.34
N VAL A 174 33.44 40.36 23.89
CA VAL A 174 34.58 40.87 23.13
C VAL A 174 35.79 40.90 24.04
N PRO A 175 36.96 40.33 23.68
CA PRO A 175 38.17 40.42 24.50
C PRO A 175 38.70 41.85 24.39
N THR A 176 38.74 42.56 25.51
CA THR A 176 39.46 43.81 25.72
C THR A 176 40.95 43.51 25.80
N GLY A 177 41.73 43.92 24.79
CA GLY A 177 43.18 44.00 24.83
C GLY A 177 43.66 45.34 25.31
#